data_87f5ab1cab788356b62b7a7bb8e1f3b1
#
_entry.id   87f5ab1cab788356b62b7a7bb8e1f3b1
#
_cell.length_a   1.000
_cell.length_b   1.000
_cell.length_c   1.000
_cell.angle_alpha   90.00
_cell.angle_beta   90.00
_cell.angle_gamma   90.00
#
_symmetry.space_group_name_H-M   'P 1'
#
loop_
_entity.id
_entity.type
_entity.pdbx_description
1 polymer ?
#
loop_
_entity_poly.entity_id
_entity_poly.type
_entity_poly.pdbx_seq_one_letter_code
_entity_poly.pdbx_strand_id
1 'polypeptide(L)'
;MVRIRVLVVDDHRIFAESLAAALAAEPDVDVSAAGSGPAALRCLERAVAEGRAFDVLLVDADLGDAAAGGGPTGAGAPPGTVPGPRPASGPAPVPANGGDNLVDGLSLVAGVRSGHPSVRTVVLAEKDDPRRAALALGAGASGWVAKDCSLSRLLTVIRGVLRDETHLPPALLTGVLRELTAARKHRTESERLVESLTPREREVLRCMVAGLGRKAVAERLFLSPHTVRTHMQNVLGKLGVHSTLAAVALARRAGVGPVDLAGSGDVVERRGQLAQ
;
A
#
# COMPACT_ATOMS: atom_id res chain seq x y z
N MET A 1 27.41 -25.25 -4.10
CA MET A 1 26.49 -24.82 -3.03
C MET A 1 25.57 -23.77 -3.59
N VAL A 2 24.26 -23.88 -3.39
CA VAL A 2 23.30 -22.85 -3.79
C VAL A 2 23.45 -21.68 -2.82
N ARG A 3 23.76 -20.48 -3.33
CA ARG A 3 23.88 -19.27 -2.50
C ARG A 3 22.49 -18.66 -2.30
N ILE A 4 22.19 -18.20 -1.10
CA ILE A 4 21.00 -17.44 -0.77
C ILE A 4 21.12 -16.05 -1.39
N ARG A 5 20.21 -15.67 -2.27
CA ARG A 5 20.21 -14.37 -2.93
C ARG A 5 19.33 -13.38 -2.19
N VAL A 6 19.96 -12.34 -1.65
CA VAL A 6 19.31 -11.33 -0.80
C VAL A 6 19.28 -9.98 -1.51
N LEU A 7 18.12 -9.34 -1.56
CA LEU A 7 17.99 -7.94 -1.98
C LEU A 7 17.72 -7.08 -0.74
N VAL A 8 18.61 -6.12 -0.48
CA VAL A 8 18.44 -5.11 0.59
C VAL A 8 17.82 -3.85 -0.01
N VAL A 9 16.73 -3.36 0.59
CA VAL A 9 16.01 -2.16 0.14
C VAL A 9 15.89 -1.19 1.31
N ASP A 10 16.65 -0.10 1.24
CA ASP A 10 16.71 0.92 2.27
C ASP A 10 17.15 2.24 1.62
N ASP A 11 16.47 3.35 1.90
CA ASP A 11 16.82 4.68 1.38
C ASP A 11 17.95 5.36 2.16
N HIS A 12 18.30 4.81 3.34
CA HIS A 12 19.52 5.19 4.07
C HIS A 12 20.75 4.48 3.47
N ARG A 13 21.35 5.12 2.47
CA ARG A 13 22.43 4.54 1.67
C ARG A 13 23.58 3.93 2.50
N ILE A 14 24.02 4.63 3.55
CA ILE A 14 25.13 4.14 4.41
C ILE A 14 24.75 2.83 5.10
N PHE A 15 23.52 2.74 5.59
CA PHE A 15 23.03 1.52 6.23
C PHE A 15 22.92 0.37 5.21
N ALA A 16 22.31 0.63 4.05
CA ALA A 16 22.16 -0.37 2.99
C ALA A 16 23.51 -0.93 2.53
N GLU A 17 24.51 -0.05 2.27
CA GLU A 17 25.85 -0.44 1.85
C GLU A 17 26.59 -1.23 2.95
N SER A 18 26.49 -0.80 4.20
CA SER A 18 27.13 -1.48 5.35
C SER A 18 26.52 -2.86 5.58
N LEU A 19 25.19 -2.97 5.54
CA LEU A 19 24.49 -4.23 5.69
C LEU A 19 24.80 -5.20 4.53
N ALA A 20 24.80 -4.69 3.30
CA ALA A 20 25.15 -5.48 2.12
C ALA A 20 26.59 -6.00 2.20
N ALA A 21 27.54 -5.18 2.62
CA ALA A 21 28.94 -5.59 2.81
C ALA A 21 29.08 -6.67 3.91
N ALA A 22 28.38 -6.51 5.03
CA ALA A 22 28.37 -7.48 6.10
C ALA A 22 27.79 -8.85 5.69
N LEU A 23 26.68 -8.83 4.94
CA LEU A 23 26.06 -10.06 4.43
C LEU A 23 26.90 -10.71 3.32
N ALA A 24 27.57 -9.93 2.47
CA ALA A 24 28.43 -10.45 1.39
C ALA A 24 29.70 -11.13 1.94
N ALA A 25 30.07 -10.90 3.20
CA ALA A 25 31.16 -11.61 3.86
C ALA A 25 30.79 -13.09 4.16
N GLU A 26 29.51 -13.45 4.16
CA GLU A 26 29.06 -14.81 4.37
C GLU A 26 29.21 -15.63 3.06
N PRO A 27 29.84 -16.83 3.13
CA PRO A 27 30.17 -17.59 1.92
C PRO A 27 28.95 -18.15 1.18
N ASP A 28 27.81 -18.27 1.86
CA ASP A 28 26.54 -18.81 1.34
C ASP A 28 25.52 -17.73 0.94
N VAL A 29 25.92 -16.45 0.98
CA VAL A 29 25.02 -15.32 0.66
C VAL A 29 25.53 -14.54 -0.57
N ASP A 30 24.62 -14.16 -1.44
CA ASP A 30 24.83 -13.24 -2.58
C ASP A 30 23.89 -12.05 -2.42
N VAL A 31 24.43 -10.83 -2.35
CA VAL A 31 23.66 -9.64 -1.93
C VAL A 31 23.64 -8.59 -3.05
N SER A 32 22.48 -7.98 -3.22
CA SER A 32 22.29 -6.75 -4.00
C SER A 32 21.59 -5.72 -3.13
N ALA A 33 21.76 -4.43 -3.45
CA ALA A 33 21.10 -3.33 -2.74
C ALA A 33 20.33 -2.43 -3.69
N ALA A 34 19.21 -1.87 -3.20
CA ALA A 34 18.39 -0.90 -3.90
C ALA A 34 17.97 0.22 -2.93
N GLY A 35 18.04 1.48 -3.35
CA GLY A 35 17.73 2.64 -2.50
C GLY A 35 16.27 3.09 -2.58
N SER A 36 15.37 2.36 -3.22
CA SER A 36 13.94 2.71 -3.32
C SER A 36 13.09 1.55 -3.77
N GLY A 37 11.78 1.61 -3.49
CA GLY A 37 10.81 0.60 -3.93
C GLY A 37 10.80 0.37 -5.44
N PRO A 38 10.72 1.42 -6.29
CA PRO A 38 10.80 1.25 -7.75
C PRO A 38 12.12 0.62 -8.23
N ALA A 39 13.25 0.94 -7.60
CA ALA A 39 14.53 0.33 -7.92
C ALA A 39 14.55 -1.16 -7.55
N ALA A 40 13.97 -1.52 -6.40
CA ALA A 40 13.85 -2.90 -5.96
C ALA A 40 13.01 -3.73 -6.92
N LEU A 41 11.85 -3.22 -7.38
CA LEU A 41 10.99 -3.91 -8.35
C LEU A 41 11.74 -4.18 -9.67
N ARG A 42 12.47 -3.18 -10.20
CA ARG A 42 13.29 -3.38 -11.40
C ARG A 42 14.40 -4.43 -11.19
N CYS A 43 15.00 -4.49 -10.00
CA CYS A 43 16.00 -5.54 -9.68
C CYS A 43 15.37 -6.92 -9.65
N LEU A 44 14.18 -7.07 -9.05
CA LEU A 44 13.43 -8.32 -8.99
C LEU A 44 13.05 -8.81 -10.41
N GLU A 45 12.48 -7.94 -11.23
CA GLU A 45 12.10 -8.26 -12.62
C GLU A 45 13.30 -8.69 -13.46
N ARG A 46 14.42 -7.94 -13.38
CA ARG A 46 15.66 -8.29 -14.08
C ARG A 46 16.20 -9.63 -13.62
N ALA A 47 16.25 -9.88 -12.32
CA ALA A 47 16.76 -11.13 -11.78
C ALA A 47 15.93 -12.34 -12.25
N VAL A 48 14.62 -12.20 -12.35
CA VAL A 48 13.74 -13.25 -12.93
C VAL A 48 14.05 -13.46 -14.40
N ALA A 49 14.19 -12.40 -15.20
CA ALA A 49 14.52 -12.49 -16.62
C ALA A 49 15.88 -13.16 -16.88
N GLU A 50 16.85 -12.99 -15.95
CA GLU A 50 18.18 -13.63 -16.02
C GLU A 50 18.18 -15.06 -15.43
N GLY A 51 17.05 -15.60 -14.98
CA GLY A 51 16.98 -16.91 -14.31
C GLY A 51 17.67 -16.94 -12.94
N ARG A 52 17.87 -15.79 -12.32
CA ARG A 52 18.62 -15.58 -11.07
C ARG A 52 17.72 -14.87 -10.03
N ALA A 53 16.53 -15.42 -9.77
CA ALA A 53 15.59 -14.87 -8.81
C ALA A 53 16.20 -14.68 -7.42
N PHE A 54 15.74 -13.67 -6.69
CA PHE A 54 16.10 -13.51 -5.27
C PHE A 54 15.28 -14.47 -4.40
N ASP A 55 15.89 -14.89 -3.28
CA ASP A 55 15.24 -15.76 -2.30
C ASP A 55 14.62 -14.92 -1.16
N VAL A 56 15.33 -13.86 -0.74
CA VAL A 56 14.93 -13.01 0.39
C VAL A 56 15.02 -11.53 0.01
N LEU A 57 14.01 -10.78 0.40
CA LEU A 57 13.96 -9.32 0.38
C LEU A 57 14.04 -8.79 1.81
N LEU A 58 15.04 -7.96 2.09
CA LEU A 58 15.12 -7.16 3.32
C LEU A 58 14.65 -5.76 2.97
N VAL A 59 13.57 -5.27 3.60
CA VAL A 59 13.00 -3.97 3.27
C VAL A 59 12.88 -3.08 4.50
N ASP A 60 13.28 -1.83 4.38
CA ASP A 60 13.09 -0.83 5.42
C ASP A 60 11.60 -0.57 5.67
N ALA A 61 11.21 -0.58 6.93
CA ALA A 61 9.85 -0.23 7.36
C ALA A 61 9.48 1.22 7.04
N ASP A 62 10.47 2.13 7.05
CA ASP A 62 10.32 3.57 6.85
C ASP A 62 10.71 4.01 5.42
N LEU A 63 10.80 3.08 4.47
CA LEU A 63 11.17 3.34 3.09
C LEU A 63 10.28 4.44 2.47
N GLY A 64 10.88 5.55 2.06
CA GLY A 64 10.19 6.67 1.43
C GLY A 64 9.70 7.77 2.39
N ASP A 65 9.73 7.57 3.71
CA ASP A 65 9.31 8.59 4.69
C ASP A 65 10.33 9.74 4.80
N ALA A 66 11.62 9.51 4.47
CA ALA A 66 12.68 10.52 4.51
C ALA A 66 12.46 11.70 3.55
N ALA A 67 11.67 11.51 2.48
CA ALA A 67 11.35 12.59 1.53
C ALA A 67 10.31 13.59 2.06
N ALA A 68 9.55 13.25 3.10
CA ALA A 68 8.53 14.12 3.69
C ALA A 68 9.06 15.02 4.82
N GLY A 69 10.27 14.76 5.36
CA GLY A 69 10.86 15.46 6.51
C GLY A 69 11.94 16.48 6.19
N GLY A 70 12.44 16.58 4.97
CA GLY A 70 13.52 17.44 4.55
C GLY A 70 13.09 18.79 3.99
N GLY A 71 12.36 19.61 4.76
CA GLY A 71 12.28 21.04 4.48
C GLY A 71 13.67 21.66 4.67
N PRO A 72 14.13 22.57 3.79
CA PRO A 72 15.42 23.21 3.96
C PRO A 72 15.40 24.04 5.23
N THR A 73 16.18 23.63 6.24
CA THR A 73 16.55 24.48 7.37
C THR A 73 17.26 25.69 6.81
N GLY A 74 16.62 26.84 6.99
CA GLY A 74 17.02 28.11 6.42
C GLY A 74 18.48 28.47 6.70
N ALA A 75 19.20 28.69 5.64
CA ALA A 75 20.34 29.57 5.65
C ALA A 75 19.83 30.99 5.95
N GLY A 76 20.42 31.63 6.99
CA GLY A 76 20.01 32.93 7.47
C GLY A 76 19.96 33.99 6.40
N ALA A 77 18.84 34.68 6.31
CA ALA A 77 18.72 35.93 5.57
C ALA A 77 19.24 37.08 6.43
N PRO A 78 20.02 38.05 5.81
CA PRO A 78 20.47 39.23 6.52
C PRO A 78 19.31 40.16 6.83
N PRO A 79 19.33 40.94 7.95
CA PRO A 79 18.25 41.84 8.35
C PRO A 79 18.23 43.10 7.45
N GLY A 80 17.06 43.39 6.90
CA GLY A 80 16.75 44.69 6.32
C GLY A 80 16.21 44.70 4.91
N THR A 81 14.92 44.38 4.73
CA THR A 81 14.16 44.94 3.59
C THR A 81 12.67 44.93 3.98
N VAL A 82 12.07 46.14 3.93
CA VAL A 82 10.65 46.41 4.24
C VAL A 82 9.77 45.85 3.09
N PRO A 83 8.67 45.15 3.36
CA PRO A 83 7.80 44.63 2.30
C PRO A 83 6.88 45.72 1.78
N GLY A 84 6.96 45.99 0.49
CA GLY A 84 5.95 46.76 -0.27
C GLY A 84 4.71 45.94 -0.58
N PRO A 85 3.55 46.59 -0.90
CA PRO A 85 2.25 45.91 -1.04
C PRO A 85 2.22 45.02 -2.29
N ARG A 86 1.75 43.78 -2.10
CA ARG A 86 1.51 42.80 -3.17
C ARG A 86 0.24 43.17 -3.96
N PRO A 87 0.25 43.09 -5.30
CA PRO A 87 -0.97 43.09 -6.09
C PRO A 87 -1.69 41.73 -6.00
N ALA A 88 -3.02 41.81 -6.08
CA ALA A 88 -3.96 40.71 -5.86
C ALA A 88 -3.95 39.63 -6.97
N SER A 89 -4.15 38.42 -6.51
CA SER A 89 -4.87 37.28 -7.10
C SER A 89 -4.74 36.95 -8.59
N GLY A 90 -3.88 35.94 -8.84
CA GLY A 90 -4.09 34.96 -9.90
C GLY A 90 -4.43 33.61 -9.26
N PRO A 91 -5.17 32.70 -9.94
CA PRO A 91 -5.48 31.39 -9.39
C PRO A 91 -4.22 30.59 -9.14
N ALA A 92 -4.14 29.95 -7.96
CA ALA A 92 -3.01 29.12 -7.57
C ALA A 92 -2.78 28.02 -8.65
N PRO A 93 -1.53 27.74 -9.04
CA PRO A 93 -1.25 26.63 -9.93
C PRO A 93 -1.66 25.34 -9.21
N VAL A 94 -2.55 24.57 -9.85
CA VAL A 94 -2.85 23.17 -9.49
C VAL A 94 -1.51 22.42 -9.44
N PRO A 95 -1.18 21.68 -8.38
CA PRO A 95 0.02 20.88 -8.38
C PRO A 95 -0.08 19.88 -9.53
N ALA A 96 0.85 19.99 -10.48
CA ALA A 96 1.01 18.99 -11.53
C ALA A 96 1.25 17.64 -10.83
N ASN A 97 0.36 16.68 -11.08
CA ASN A 97 0.52 15.27 -10.73
C ASN A 97 1.76 14.71 -11.45
N GLY A 98 2.92 14.99 -10.92
CA GLY A 98 4.12 14.20 -11.10
C GLY A 98 4.05 13.05 -10.11
N GLY A 99 3.28 12.01 -10.43
CA GLY A 99 3.23 10.80 -9.64
C GLY A 99 4.52 10.00 -9.82
N ASP A 100 5.61 10.40 -9.19
CA ASP A 100 6.57 9.43 -8.70
C ASP A 100 5.82 8.67 -7.59
N ASN A 101 5.37 7.45 -7.91
CA ASN A 101 4.79 6.53 -6.97
C ASN A 101 5.86 6.23 -5.90
N LEU A 102 5.84 6.97 -4.80
CA LEU A 102 6.52 6.63 -3.56
C LEU A 102 5.91 5.31 -3.10
N VAL A 103 6.54 4.21 -3.48
CA VAL A 103 6.20 2.89 -2.98
C VAL A 103 6.80 2.80 -1.59
N ASP A 104 5.99 2.98 -0.57
CA ASP A 104 6.39 2.78 0.83
C ASP A 104 6.78 1.31 1.08
N GLY A 105 7.48 1.04 2.17
CA GLY A 105 7.95 -0.30 2.49
C GLY A 105 6.84 -1.35 2.56
N LEU A 106 5.66 -1.00 3.08
CA LEU A 106 4.52 -1.92 3.19
C LEU A 106 3.87 -2.21 1.84
N SER A 107 3.74 -1.18 0.99
CA SER A 107 3.24 -1.35 -0.38
C SER A 107 4.19 -2.22 -1.21
N LEU A 108 5.51 -2.08 -1.01
CA LEU A 108 6.50 -2.95 -1.65
C LEU A 108 6.33 -4.41 -1.21
N VAL A 109 6.13 -4.68 0.09
CA VAL A 109 5.86 -6.04 0.62
C VAL A 109 4.65 -6.66 -0.08
N ALA A 110 3.54 -5.93 -0.16
CA ALA A 110 2.31 -6.42 -0.81
C ALA A 110 2.51 -6.67 -2.32
N GLY A 111 3.23 -5.77 -3.01
CA GLY A 111 3.57 -5.90 -4.42
C GLY A 111 4.45 -7.12 -4.70
N VAL A 112 5.48 -7.34 -3.89
CA VAL A 112 6.39 -8.49 -4.02
C VAL A 112 5.65 -9.79 -3.75
N ARG A 113 4.78 -9.86 -2.74
CA ARG A 113 3.96 -11.05 -2.49
C ARG A 113 3.10 -11.44 -3.70
N SER A 114 2.55 -10.44 -4.40
CA SER A 114 1.68 -10.67 -5.57
C SER A 114 2.47 -11.03 -6.83
N GLY A 115 3.57 -10.34 -7.10
CA GLY A 115 4.37 -10.50 -8.31
C GLY A 115 5.47 -11.56 -8.22
N HIS A 116 6.00 -11.79 -7.03
CA HIS A 116 7.14 -12.69 -6.77
C HIS A 116 6.88 -13.57 -5.54
N PRO A 117 5.92 -14.49 -5.58
CA PRO A 117 5.46 -15.25 -4.40
C PRO A 117 6.53 -16.18 -3.80
N SER A 118 7.59 -16.49 -4.53
CA SER A 118 8.73 -17.28 -4.07
C SER A 118 9.71 -16.47 -3.18
N VAL A 119 9.66 -15.13 -3.25
CA VAL A 119 10.56 -14.25 -2.50
C VAL A 119 10.01 -14.07 -1.08
N ARG A 120 10.81 -14.42 -0.08
CA ARG A 120 10.47 -14.19 1.33
C ARG A 120 10.85 -12.79 1.74
N THR A 121 9.92 -12.04 2.35
CA THR A 121 10.18 -10.64 2.72
C THR A 121 10.34 -10.50 4.22
N VAL A 122 11.42 -9.86 4.65
CA VAL A 122 11.70 -9.49 6.04
C VAL A 122 11.76 -7.98 6.15
N VAL A 123 11.00 -7.42 7.06
CA VAL A 123 10.97 -5.97 7.32
C VAL A 123 12.00 -5.62 8.38
N LEU A 124 12.83 -4.62 8.09
CA LEU A 124 13.81 -4.02 9.01
C LEU A 124 13.22 -2.73 9.57
N ALA A 125 13.20 -2.56 10.88
CA ALA A 125 12.63 -1.40 11.54
C ALA A 125 13.55 -0.80 12.59
N GLU A 126 13.55 0.53 12.73
CA GLU A 126 14.28 1.20 13.81
C GLU A 126 13.61 1.00 15.18
N LYS A 127 12.28 0.87 15.19
CA LYS A 127 11.50 0.71 16.42
C LYS A 127 10.51 -0.44 16.29
N ASP A 128 10.37 -1.16 17.38
CA ASP A 128 9.38 -2.22 17.50
C ASP A 128 7.99 -1.63 17.72
N ASP A 129 7.14 -1.69 16.67
CA ASP A 129 5.74 -1.24 16.70
C ASP A 129 4.82 -2.42 16.32
N PRO A 130 4.00 -2.92 17.27
CA PRO A 130 3.11 -4.05 17.04
C PRO A 130 2.10 -3.81 15.89
N ARG A 131 1.63 -2.57 15.72
CA ARG A 131 0.67 -2.22 14.68
C ARG A 131 1.31 -2.27 13.29
N ARG A 132 2.51 -1.68 13.15
CA ARG A 132 3.26 -1.73 11.88
C ARG A 132 3.70 -3.15 11.55
N ALA A 133 4.16 -3.92 12.54
CA ALA A 133 4.49 -5.33 12.36
C ALA A 133 3.27 -6.16 11.94
N ALA A 134 2.09 -5.93 12.53
CA ALA A 134 0.85 -6.60 12.12
C ALA A 134 0.46 -6.25 10.68
N LEU A 135 0.61 -4.99 10.25
CA LEU A 135 0.36 -4.56 8.87
C LEU A 135 1.35 -5.22 7.90
N ALA A 136 2.64 -5.28 8.24
CA ALA A 136 3.66 -5.94 7.42
C ALA A 136 3.38 -7.44 7.24
N LEU A 137 3.06 -8.16 8.32
CA LEU A 137 2.67 -9.57 8.26
C LEU A 137 1.37 -9.76 7.45
N GLY A 138 0.40 -8.88 7.63
CA GLY A 138 -0.84 -8.86 6.84
C GLY A 138 -0.60 -8.62 5.34
N ALA A 139 0.39 -7.81 4.98
CA ALA A 139 0.83 -7.58 3.61
C ALA A 139 1.60 -8.77 3.03
N GLY A 140 2.12 -9.68 3.89
CA GLY A 140 2.79 -10.91 3.49
C GLY A 140 4.27 -10.97 3.85
N ALA A 141 4.75 -10.12 4.75
CA ALA A 141 6.09 -10.28 5.31
C ALA A 141 6.21 -11.59 6.09
N SER A 142 7.35 -12.24 5.97
CA SER A 142 7.72 -13.45 6.70
C SER A 142 8.47 -13.14 8.00
N GLY A 143 8.92 -11.89 8.21
CA GLY A 143 9.64 -11.49 9.40
C GLY A 143 9.63 -9.99 9.64
N TRP A 144 9.83 -9.65 10.93
CA TRP A 144 10.05 -8.28 11.42
C TRP A 144 11.27 -8.29 12.32
N VAL A 145 12.24 -7.47 12.04
CA VAL A 145 13.54 -7.46 12.74
C VAL A 145 13.95 -6.01 13.00
N ALA A 146 14.48 -5.75 14.18
CA ALA A 146 15.04 -4.45 14.50
C ALA A 146 16.37 -4.22 13.74
N LYS A 147 16.61 -2.99 13.24
CA LYS A 147 17.83 -2.62 12.48
C LYS A 147 19.10 -2.72 13.34
N ASP A 148 18.97 -2.62 14.66
CA ASP A 148 20.07 -2.74 15.62
C ASP A 148 20.40 -4.19 16.04
N CYS A 149 19.72 -5.18 15.44
CA CYS A 149 20.00 -6.59 15.74
C CYS A 149 21.39 -7.00 15.25
N SER A 150 21.98 -8.04 15.90
CA SER A 150 23.26 -8.59 15.44
C SER A 150 23.15 -9.25 14.06
N LEU A 151 24.22 -9.22 13.27
CA LEU A 151 24.30 -9.91 11.98
C LEU A 151 23.95 -11.40 12.09
N SER A 152 24.45 -12.09 13.14
CA SER A 152 24.14 -13.49 13.38
C SER A 152 22.65 -13.76 13.60
N ARG A 153 21.95 -12.83 14.24
CA ARG A 153 20.49 -12.88 14.41
C ARG A 153 19.79 -12.72 13.05
N LEU A 154 20.20 -11.73 12.25
CA LEU A 154 19.63 -11.49 10.92
C LEU A 154 19.83 -12.69 10.00
N LEU A 155 21.02 -13.31 9.99
CA LEU A 155 21.31 -14.52 9.23
C LEU A 155 20.42 -15.70 9.68
N THR A 156 20.19 -15.83 10.99
CA THR A 156 19.25 -16.84 11.52
C THR A 156 17.83 -16.60 10.98
N VAL A 157 17.37 -15.34 10.92
CA VAL A 157 16.08 -14.99 10.36
C VAL A 157 16.03 -15.28 8.85
N ILE A 158 17.05 -14.86 8.08
CA ILE A 158 17.13 -15.13 6.63
C ILE A 158 17.02 -16.63 6.35
N ARG A 159 17.76 -17.45 7.07
CA ARG A 159 17.72 -18.92 6.89
C ARG A 159 16.40 -19.53 7.38
N GLY A 160 15.77 -18.93 8.42
CA GLY A 160 14.47 -19.37 8.94
C GLY A 160 13.31 -19.10 7.99
N VAL A 161 13.24 -17.90 7.41
CA VAL A 161 12.14 -17.56 6.47
C VAL A 161 12.16 -18.42 5.20
N LEU A 162 13.33 -18.93 4.81
CA LEU A 162 13.47 -19.89 3.71
C LEU A 162 12.94 -21.30 4.05
N ARG A 163 12.74 -21.59 5.32
CA ARG A 163 12.07 -22.80 5.83
C ARG A 163 10.60 -22.57 6.18
N ASP A 164 10.01 -21.47 5.67
CA ASP A 164 8.65 -21.05 5.98
C ASP A 164 8.40 -20.69 7.46
N GLU A 165 9.47 -20.37 8.22
CA GLU A 165 9.34 -19.88 9.59
C GLU A 165 9.00 -18.39 9.58
N THR A 166 8.09 -17.96 10.47
CA THR A 166 7.81 -16.53 10.69
C THR A 166 8.65 -16.03 11.86
N HIS A 167 9.42 -14.97 11.64
CA HIS A 167 10.29 -14.39 12.66
C HIS A 167 9.73 -13.06 13.17
N LEU A 168 9.46 -13.01 14.46
CA LEU A 168 8.96 -11.83 15.15
C LEU A 168 9.65 -11.71 16.52
N PRO A 169 10.05 -10.51 16.99
CA PRO A 169 10.50 -10.33 18.36
C PRO A 169 9.44 -10.83 19.35
N PRO A 170 9.79 -11.65 20.36
CA PRO A 170 8.80 -12.19 21.32
C PRO A 170 7.99 -11.09 22.02
N ALA A 171 8.61 -9.94 22.29
CA ALA A 171 7.96 -8.80 22.91
C ALA A 171 6.80 -8.22 22.05
N LEU A 172 6.86 -8.33 20.72
CA LEU A 172 5.83 -7.86 19.80
C LEU A 172 4.67 -8.86 19.64
N LEU A 173 4.88 -10.14 19.90
CA LEU A 173 3.94 -11.20 19.53
C LEU A 173 2.52 -10.95 20.07
N THR A 174 2.39 -10.61 21.35
CA THR A 174 1.08 -10.34 21.96
C THR A 174 0.38 -9.15 21.32
N GLY A 175 1.13 -8.06 21.07
CA GLY A 175 0.62 -6.87 20.44
C GLY A 175 0.16 -7.13 19.00
N VAL A 176 0.97 -7.81 18.21
CA VAL A 176 0.67 -8.19 16.82
C VAL A 176 -0.56 -9.08 16.74
N LEU A 177 -0.67 -10.12 17.59
CA LEU A 177 -1.86 -10.98 17.63
C LEU A 177 -3.13 -10.20 17.97
N ARG A 178 -3.04 -9.24 18.89
CA ARG A 178 -4.16 -8.36 19.25
C ARG A 178 -4.59 -7.49 18.07
N GLU A 179 -3.65 -6.87 17.37
CA GLU A 179 -3.91 -6.05 16.17
C GLU A 179 -4.52 -6.88 15.02
N LEU A 180 -3.97 -8.05 14.71
CA LEU A 180 -4.51 -8.95 13.69
C LEU A 180 -5.92 -9.43 14.02
N THR A 181 -6.19 -9.75 15.29
CA THR A 181 -7.52 -10.17 15.75
C THR A 181 -8.54 -9.02 15.65
N ALA A 182 -8.13 -7.80 16.03
CA ALA A 182 -8.96 -6.62 15.91
C ALA A 182 -9.29 -6.30 14.44
N ALA A 183 -8.28 -6.34 13.56
CA ALA A 183 -8.45 -6.12 12.13
C ALA A 183 -9.44 -7.14 11.51
N ARG A 184 -9.32 -8.42 11.88
CA ARG A 184 -10.25 -9.47 11.44
C ARG A 184 -11.68 -9.23 11.93
N LYS A 185 -11.86 -8.84 13.20
CA LYS A 185 -13.18 -8.52 13.75
C LYS A 185 -13.84 -7.35 13.00
N HIS A 186 -13.10 -6.27 12.77
CA HIS A 186 -13.61 -5.11 12.03
C HIS A 186 -13.94 -5.43 10.58
N ARG A 187 -13.20 -6.31 9.93
CA ARG A 187 -13.48 -6.77 8.59
C ARG A 187 -14.80 -7.55 8.55
N THR A 188 -14.98 -8.52 9.44
CA THR A 188 -16.20 -9.33 9.53
C THR A 188 -17.44 -8.47 9.83
N GLU A 189 -17.32 -7.46 10.68
CA GLU A 189 -18.41 -6.53 10.97
C GLU A 189 -18.76 -5.67 9.73
N SER A 190 -17.75 -5.16 9.00
CA SER A 190 -17.96 -4.43 7.76
C SER A 190 -18.62 -5.29 6.68
N GLU A 191 -18.23 -6.55 6.56
CA GLU A 191 -18.84 -7.54 5.65
C GLU A 191 -20.34 -7.75 5.97
N ARG A 192 -20.69 -7.95 7.25
CA ARG A 192 -22.10 -8.10 7.70
C ARG A 192 -22.94 -6.86 7.40
N LEU A 193 -22.39 -5.65 7.63
CA LEU A 193 -23.09 -4.40 7.32
C LEU A 193 -23.37 -4.28 5.81
N VAL A 194 -22.41 -4.63 4.96
CA VAL A 194 -22.59 -4.63 3.50
C VAL A 194 -23.58 -5.71 3.05
N GLU A 195 -23.59 -6.88 3.69
CA GLU A 195 -24.58 -7.95 3.42
C GLU A 195 -26.00 -7.52 3.74
N SER A 196 -26.21 -6.61 4.70
CA SER A 196 -27.53 -6.07 5.05
C SER A 196 -28.13 -5.13 3.98
N LEU A 197 -27.33 -4.70 3.00
CA LEU A 197 -27.78 -3.85 1.90
C LEU A 197 -28.59 -4.65 0.88
N THR A 198 -29.65 -4.02 0.38
CA THR A 198 -30.41 -4.58 -0.75
C THR A 198 -29.53 -4.62 -2.02
N PRO A 199 -29.86 -5.43 -3.04
CA PRO A 199 -29.10 -5.47 -4.29
C PRO A 199 -28.91 -4.08 -4.91
N ARG A 200 -29.95 -3.24 -4.87
CA ARG A 200 -29.90 -1.88 -5.43
C ARG A 200 -29.03 -0.93 -4.62
N GLU A 201 -29.06 -1.00 -3.32
CA GLU A 201 -28.19 -0.24 -2.44
C GLU A 201 -26.72 -0.65 -2.60
N ARG A 202 -26.47 -1.95 -2.83
CA ARG A 202 -25.13 -2.46 -3.11
C ARG A 202 -24.57 -1.98 -4.45
N GLU A 203 -25.41 -1.88 -5.49
CA GLU A 203 -25.01 -1.27 -6.78
C GLU A 203 -24.66 0.20 -6.61
N VAL A 204 -25.46 0.97 -5.87
CA VAL A 204 -25.17 2.38 -5.54
C VAL A 204 -23.86 2.48 -4.76
N LEU A 205 -23.61 1.63 -3.78
CA LEU A 205 -22.36 1.60 -3.02
C LEU A 205 -21.15 1.31 -3.92
N ARG A 206 -21.25 0.37 -4.87
CA ARG A 206 -20.19 0.10 -5.86
C ARG A 206 -19.89 1.30 -6.74
N CYS A 207 -20.92 2.06 -7.15
CA CYS A 207 -20.74 3.31 -7.88
C CYS A 207 -20.04 4.37 -7.02
N MET A 208 -20.36 4.45 -5.72
CA MET A 208 -19.67 5.35 -4.79
C MET A 208 -18.19 4.97 -4.63
N VAL A 209 -17.87 3.67 -4.56
CA VAL A 209 -16.48 3.16 -4.50
C VAL A 209 -15.70 3.50 -5.77
N ALA A 210 -16.38 3.54 -6.94
CA ALA A 210 -15.82 3.97 -8.20
C ALA A 210 -15.65 5.51 -8.32
N GLY A 211 -16.05 6.28 -7.29
CA GLY A 211 -15.94 7.73 -7.27
C GLY A 211 -17.01 8.45 -8.11
N LEU A 212 -18.08 7.77 -8.53
CA LEU A 212 -19.14 8.36 -9.35
C LEU A 212 -19.99 9.32 -8.52
N GLY A 213 -20.20 10.54 -9.06
CA GLY A 213 -21.13 11.52 -8.51
C GLY A 213 -22.58 11.11 -8.72
N ARG A 214 -23.52 11.70 -7.96
CA ARG A 214 -24.96 11.37 -7.99
C ARG A 214 -25.56 11.35 -9.40
N LYS A 215 -25.19 12.30 -10.27
CA LYS A 215 -25.68 12.37 -11.64
C LYS A 215 -25.22 11.16 -12.47
N ALA A 216 -23.93 10.84 -12.41
CA ALA A 216 -23.36 9.68 -13.09
C ALA A 216 -23.93 8.34 -12.58
N VAL A 217 -24.20 8.23 -11.27
CA VAL A 217 -24.90 7.06 -10.69
C VAL A 217 -26.32 6.96 -11.23
N ALA A 218 -27.05 8.09 -11.34
CA ALA A 218 -28.41 8.13 -11.87
C ALA A 218 -28.47 7.67 -13.34
N GLU A 219 -27.58 8.18 -14.16
CA GLU A 219 -27.46 7.81 -15.58
C GLU A 219 -27.11 6.31 -15.73
N ARG A 220 -26.12 5.83 -14.97
CA ARG A 220 -25.66 4.45 -15.05
C ARG A 220 -26.69 3.43 -14.59
N LEU A 221 -27.41 3.75 -13.52
CA LEU A 221 -28.42 2.84 -12.95
C LEU A 221 -29.83 3.08 -13.49
N PHE A 222 -30.00 3.97 -14.46
CA PHE A 222 -31.32 4.35 -15.03
C PHE A 222 -32.32 4.80 -13.95
N LEU A 223 -31.85 5.65 -13.04
CA LEU A 223 -32.63 6.20 -11.92
C LEU A 223 -32.72 7.70 -11.98
N SER A 224 -33.73 8.27 -11.30
CA SER A 224 -33.72 9.72 -11.07
C SER A 224 -32.66 10.12 -10.07
N PRO A 225 -32.07 11.34 -10.18
CA PRO A 225 -31.12 11.85 -9.19
C PRO A 225 -31.69 11.90 -7.76
N HIS A 226 -33.01 12.07 -7.63
CA HIS A 226 -33.72 12.02 -6.35
C HIS A 226 -33.72 10.62 -5.75
N THR A 227 -34.03 9.60 -6.56
CA THR A 227 -33.99 8.20 -6.15
C THR A 227 -32.59 7.77 -5.72
N VAL A 228 -31.54 8.20 -6.46
CA VAL A 228 -30.14 7.95 -6.08
C VAL A 228 -29.81 8.57 -4.72
N ARG A 229 -30.27 9.81 -4.47
CA ARG A 229 -30.08 10.45 -3.15
C ARG A 229 -30.70 9.62 -2.03
N THR A 230 -31.90 9.12 -2.21
CA THR A 230 -32.60 8.27 -1.22
C THR A 230 -31.83 6.98 -0.98
N HIS A 231 -31.38 6.28 -2.04
CA HIS A 231 -30.56 5.09 -1.91
C HIS A 231 -29.24 5.36 -1.19
N MET A 232 -28.54 6.46 -1.51
CA MET A 232 -27.31 6.86 -0.82
C MET A 232 -27.56 7.11 0.67
N GLN A 233 -28.66 7.79 1.03
CA GLN A 233 -29.02 8.00 2.43
C GLN A 233 -29.31 6.69 3.18
N ASN A 234 -30.04 5.78 2.53
CA ASN A 234 -30.30 4.45 3.08
C ASN A 234 -29.03 3.62 3.28
N VAL A 235 -28.10 3.68 2.30
CA VAL A 235 -26.77 3.04 2.42
C VAL A 235 -26.02 3.60 3.62
N LEU A 236 -25.93 4.92 3.75
CA LEU A 236 -25.25 5.55 4.90
C LEU A 236 -25.89 5.15 6.23
N GLY A 237 -27.23 5.16 6.32
CA GLY A 237 -27.96 4.75 7.52
C GLY A 237 -27.73 3.29 7.88
N LYS A 238 -27.81 2.36 6.92
CA LYS A 238 -27.58 0.93 7.17
C LYS A 238 -26.14 0.60 7.53
N LEU A 239 -25.17 1.33 6.94
CA LEU A 239 -23.76 1.20 7.27
C LEU A 239 -23.37 1.92 8.57
N GLY A 240 -24.28 2.68 9.19
CA GLY A 240 -24.03 3.44 10.43
C GLY A 240 -22.99 4.56 10.25
N VAL A 241 -22.88 5.14 9.04
CA VAL A 241 -21.90 6.20 8.73
C VAL A 241 -22.57 7.47 8.24
N HIS A 242 -21.90 8.62 8.47
CA HIS A 242 -22.47 9.93 8.15
C HIS A 242 -21.87 10.60 6.91
N SER A 243 -20.89 9.98 6.25
CA SER A 243 -20.25 10.53 5.06
C SER A 243 -20.04 9.48 3.97
N THR A 244 -20.08 9.93 2.72
CA THR A 244 -19.77 9.10 1.55
C THR A 244 -18.37 8.49 1.64
N LEU A 245 -17.39 9.26 2.13
CA LEU A 245 -16.01 8.78 2.28
C LEU A 245 -15.93 7.64 3.31
N ALA A 246 -16.63 7.77 4.44
CA ALA A 246 -16.69 6.70 5.46
C ALA A 246 -17.37 5.44 4.92
N ALA A 247 -18.44 5.58 4.12
CA ALA A 247 -19.09 4.45 3.46
C ALA A 247 -18.17 3.73 2.47
N VAL A 248 -17.41 4.50 1.66
CA VAL A 248 -16.42 3.94 0.71
C VAL A 248 -15.29 3.23 1.47
N ALA A 249 -14.78 3.81 2.56
CA ALA A 249 -13.74 3.18 3.38
C ALA A 249 -14.24 1.86 4.01
N LEU A 250 -15.47 1.83 4.50
CA LEU A 250 -16.11 0.62 5.04
C LEU A 250 -16.31 -0.44 3.94
N ALA A 251 -16.81 -0.03 2.77
CA ALA A 251 -17.02 -0.91 1.62
C ALA A 251 -15.71 -1.58 1.16
N ARG A 252 -14.61 -0.79 1.06
CA ARG A 252 -13.29 -1.33 0.71
C ARG A 252 -12.77 -2.34 1.75
N ARG A 253 -12.97 -2.08 3.04
CA ARG A 253 -12.63 -3.04 4.10
C ARG A 253 -13.42 -4.34 3.99
N ALA A 254 -14.69 -4.25 3.58
CA ALA A 254 -15.56 -5.40 3.30
C ALA A 254 -15.27 -6.09 1.95
N GLY A 255 -14.22 -5.67 1.22
CA GLY A 255 -13.87 -6.27 -0.06
C GLY A 255 -14.78 -5.89 -1.24
N VAL A 256 -15.59 -4.84 -1.10
CA VAL A 256 -16.44 -4.34 -2.19
C VAL A 256 -15.59 -3.58 -3.20
N GLY A 257 -15.43 -4.16 -4.39
CA GLY A 257 -14.75 -3.51 -5.53
C GLY A 257 -15.59 -2.43 -6.20
N PRO A 258 -14.96 -1.54 -6.99
CA PRO A 258 -15.68 -0.58 -7.83
C PRO A 258 -16.52 -1.29 -8.89
N VAL A 259 -17.47 -0.57 -9.47
CA VAL A 259 -18.18 -1.02 -10.69
C VAL A 259 -17.22 -0.91 -11.87
N ASP A 260 -17.20 -1.91 -12.76
CA ASP A 260 -16.44 -1.83 -14.00
C ASP A 260 -16.93 -0.67 -14.87
N LEU A 261 -16.06 0.29 -15.12
CA LEU A 261 -16.38 1.48 -15.90
C LEU A 261 -16.37 1.21 -17.43
N ALA A 262 -15.90 0.04 -17.87
CA ALA A 262 -15.73 -0.32 -19.28
C ALA A 262 -17.03 -0.72 -20.02
N GLY A 263 -18.19 -0.75 -19.35
CA GLY A 263 -19.44 -1.28 -19.92
C GLY A 263 -20.39 -0.26 -20.58
N SER A 264 -19.96 0.95 -20.91
CA SER A 264 -20.87 1.97 -21.48
C SER A 264 -20.83 2.11 -23.02
N GLY A 265 -20.07 1.26 -23.74
CA GLY A 265 -19.88 1.37 -25.20
C GLY A 265 -20.74 0.43 -26.07
N ASP A 266 -21.31 -0.65 -25.51
CA ASP A 266 -21.76 -1.77 -26.36
C ASP A 266 -23.31 -1.94 -26.48
N VAL A 267 -24.11 -0.98 -25.98
CA VAL A 267 -25.57 -1.09 -26.05
C VAL A 267 -26.18 -0.32 -27.21
N VAL A 268 -25.43 0.54 -27.91
CA VAL A 268 -25.95 1.35 -29.03
C VAL A 268 -25.94 0.59 -30.36
N GLU A 269 -25.06 -0.42 -30.51
CA GLU A 269 -24.93 -1.11 -31.83
C GLU A 269 -25.92 -2.27 -32.05
N ARG A 270 -26.61 -2.79 -31.04
CA ARG A 270 -27.59 -3.88 -31.23
C ARG A 270 -29.03 -3.44 -31.59
N ARG A 271 -29.32 -2.15 -31.60
CA ARG A 271 -30.66 -1.64 -32.02
C ARG A 271 -30.79 -1.26 -33.50
N GLY A 272 -29.68 -1.25 -34.22
CA GLY A 272 -29.64 -0.93 -35.66
C GLY A 272 -29.81 -2.13 -36.61
N GLN A 273 -29.77 -3.38 -36.14
CA GLN A 273 -29.81 -4.56 -37.02
C GLN A 273 -31.14 -5.34 -37.03
N LEU A 274 -32.19 -4.83 -36.38
CA LEU A 274 -33.53 -5.48 -36.40
C LEU A 274 -34.59 -4.64 -37.14
N ALA A 275 -34.17 -3.68 -37.98
CA ALA A 275 -35.06 -2.94 -38.83
C ALA A 275 -34.48 -2.84 -40.28
N GLN A 276 -34.29 -4.00 -40.93
CA GLN A 276 -34.26 -4.14 -42.39
C GLN A 276 -34.90 -5.46 -42.76
#